data_11d0b27fdebd6e8e8a57b172e55c5c71
#
_entry.id   11d0b27fdebd6e8e8a57b172e55c5c71
#
_cell.length_a   1.000
_cell.length_b   1.000
_cell.length_c   1.000
_cell.angle_alpha   90.00
_cell.angle_beta   90.00
_cell.angle_gamma   90.00
#
_symmetry.space_group_name_H-M   'P 1'
#
loop_
_entity.id
_entity.type
_entity.pdbx_description
1 polymer ?
#
loop_
_entity_poly.entity_id
_entity_poly.type
_entity_poly.pdbx_seq_one_letter_code
_entity_poly.pdbx_strand_id
1 'polypeptide(L)'
;MVLTGAEIVVACLKEQRVDTVFGYPGGAILNIYDALYKHSDEIRHILTSHEQGAAHAADGYARATGKVGVCLATSGPGATNLVTGIATAYMDSVPMVAITCNVNLPLLGKDSFQEVDIAGVTMPITKHNFIVKEIEDLAPTLRKAFKIAKSGRPGPVLVDITKDVTANKIDFE
;
A
#
# COMPACT_ATOMS: atom_id res chain seq x y z
N MET A 1 9.46 -19.52 8.43
CA MET A 1 8.85 -19.97 7.14
C MET A 1 9.36 -19.04 6.05
N VAL A 2 9.87 -19.57 4.92
CA VAL A 2 10.38 -18.71 3.84
C VAL A 2 9.21 -18.16 3.02
N LEU A 3 9.08 -16.83 2.98
CA LEU A 3 8.05 -16.12 2.20
C LEU A 3 8.69 -15.11 1.25
N THR A 4 8.01 -14.83 0.15
CA THR A 4 8.30 -13.68 -0.71
C THR A 4 7.81 -12.39 -0.05
N GLY A 5 8.36 -11.24 -0.44
CA GLY A 5 7.86 -9.95 0.05
C GLY A 5 6.37 -9.75 -0.25
N ALA A 6 5.89 -10.21 -1.40
CA ALA A 6 4.46 -10.16 -1.72
C ALA A 6 3.60 -10.98 -0.76
N GLU A 7 4.05 -12.19 -0.39
CA GLU A 7 3.38 -13.03 0.61
C GLU A 7 3.45 -12.40 2.01
N ILE A 8 4.56 -11.72 2.35
CA ILE A 8 4.69 -10.96 3.60
C ILE A 8 3.68 -9.81 3.66
N VAL A 9 3.46 -9.09 2.55
CA VAL A 9 2.41 -8.05 2.51
C VAL A 9 1.06 -8.64 2.88
N VAL A 10 0.67 -9.77 2.26
CA VAL A 10 -0.60 -10.44 2.57
C VAL A 10 -0.65 -10.92 4.01
N ALA A 11 0.43 -11.53 4.53
CA ALA A 11 0.52 -11.96 5.92
C ALA A 11 0.32 -10.78 6.89
N CYS A 12 0.99 -9.65 6.65
CA CYS A 12 0.83 -8.44 7.46
C CYS A 12 -0.59 -7.85 7.39
N LEU A 13 -1.23 -7.87 6.20
CA LEU A 13 -2.63 -7.45 6.07
C LEU A 13 -3.56 -8.33 6.93
N LYS A 14 -3.34 -9.64 6.94
CA LYS A 14 -4.09 -10.60 7.79
C LYS A 14 -3.85 -10.35 9.27
N GLU A 15 -2.60 -10.12 9.71
CA GLU A 15 -2.26 -9.71 11.09
C GLU A 15 -3.03 -8.46 11.52
N GLN A 16 -3.20 -7.50 10.61
CA GLN A 16 -3.94 -6.26 10.86
C GLN A 16 -5.47 -6.42 10.72
N ARG A 17 -5.96 -7.64 10.49
CA ARG A 17 -7.38 -7.99 10.31
C ARG A 17 -8.02 -7.24 9.13
N VAL A 18 -7.25 -7.02 8.09
CA VAL A 18 -7.74 -6.49 6.82
C VAL A 18 -8.47 -7.61 6.09
N ASP A 19 -9.74 -7.41 5.80
CA ASP A 19 -10.59 -8.35 5.07
C ASP A 19 -10.92 -7.86 3.65
N THR A 20 -10.69 -6.59 3.37
CA THR A 20 -11.02 -5.98 2.08
C THR A 20 -9.95 -4.96 1.69
N VAL A 21 -9.50 -5.04 0.44
CA VAL A 21 -8.57 -4.08 -0.17
C VAL A 21 -9.13 -3.59 -1.51
N PHE A 22 -8.82 -2.36 -1.88
CA PHE A 22 -9.29 -1.71 -3.11
C PHE A 22 -8.09 -1.37 -3.98
N GLY A 23 -8.18 -1.58 -5.29
CA GLY A 23 -7.05 -1.25 -6.14
C GLY A 23 -7.23 -1.54 -7.62
N TYR A 24 -6.21 -1.18 -8.39
CA TYR A 24 -6.07 -1.47 -9.79
C TYR A 24 -4.67 -2.05 -10.06
N PRO A 25 -4.55 -3.19 -10.77
CA PRO A 25 -3.26 -3.83 -11.03
C PRO A 25 -2.42 -3.03 -12.04
N GLY A 26 -1.10 -3.19 -11.93
CA GLY A 26 -0.13 -2.64 -12.86
C GLY A 26 1.23 -3.30 -12.68
N GLY A 27 2.16 -3.06 -13.61
CA GLY A 27 3.39 -3.85 -13.75
C GLY A 27 4.27 -3.97 -12.51
N ALA A 28 4.36 -2.93 -11.67
CA ALA A 28 5.20 -2.97 -10.48
C ALA A 28 4.56 -3.74 -9.30
N ILE A 29 3.21 -3.81 -9.24
CA ILE A 29 2.49 -4.42 -8.10
C ILE A 29 2.00 -5.85 -8.37
N LEU A 30 2.24 -6.43 -9.52
CA LEU A 30 1.70 -7.74 -9.92
C LEU A 30 2.04 -8.87 -8.92
N ASN A 31 3.22 -8.86 -8.33
CA ASN A 31 3.59 -9.87 -7.33
C ASN A 31 2.64 -9.87 -6.13
N ILE A 32 2.24 -8.69 -5.66
CA ILE A 32 1.26 -8.56 -4.55
C ILE A 32 -0.12 -9.03 -5.00
N TYR A 33 -0.54 -8.71 -6.22
CA TYR A 33 -1.82 -9.18 -6.76
C TYR A 33 -1.86 -10.70 -6.92
N ASP A 34 -0.76 -11.34 -7.35
CA ASP A 34 -0.66 -12.81 -7.40
C ASP A 34 -0.77 -13.43 -6.00
N ALA A 35 -0.11 -12.84 -5.00
CA ALA A 35 -0.24 -13.29 -3.62
C ALA A 35 -1.68 -13.09 -3.07
N LEU A 36 -2.32 -11.96 -3.35
CA LEU A 36 -3.71 -11.71 -2.96
C LEU A 36 -4.67 -12.70 -3.63
N TYR A 37 -4.45 -13.05 -4.89
CA TYR A 37 -5.29 -14.03 -5.59
C TYR A 37 -5.25 -15.40 -4.91
N LYS A 38 -4.07 -15.83 -4.43
CA LYS A 38 -3.90 -17.10 -3.68
C LYS A 38 -4.61 -17.09 -2.32
N HIS A 39 -4.92 -15.92 -1.78
CA HIS A 39 -5.62 -15.71 -0.50
C HIS A 39 -6.98 -15.01 -0.67
N SER A 40 -7.61 -15.18 -1.83
CA SER A 40 -8.89 -14.52 -2.16
C SER A 40 -10.07 -14.98 -1.32
N ASP A 41 -9.95 -16.10 -0.63
CA ASP A 41 -10.89 -16.61 0.38
C ASP A 41 -10.79 -15.89 1.73
N GLU A 42 -9.65 -15.26 2.01
CA GLU A 42 -9.37 -14.56 3.28
C GLU A 42 -9.41 -13.03 3.15
N ILE A 43 -8.93 -12.48 2.02
CA ILE A 43 -8.92 -11.03 1.74
C ILE A 43 -9.63 -10.77 0.43
N ARG A 44 -10.74 -10.06 0.49
CA ARG A 44 -11.49 -9.64 -0.68
C ARG A 44 -10.79 -8.47 -1.38
N HIS A 45 -10.39 -8.64 -2.63
CA HIS A 45 -9.95 -7.55 -3.48
C HIS A 45 -11.12 -6.98 -4.28
N ILE A 46 -11.33 -5.68 -4.20
CA ILE A 46 -12.30 -4.94 -5.03
C ILE A 46 -11.54 -4.22 -6.13
N LEU A 47 -11.70 -4.71 -7.35
CA LEU A 47 -11.14 -4.06 -8.54
C LEU A 47 -11.90 -2.77 -8.82
N THR A 48 -11.15 -1.67 -8.96
CA THR A 48 -11.71 -0.38 -9.40
C THR A 48 -11.26 -0.08 -10.83
N SER A 49 -11.99 0.76 -11.55
CA SER A 49 -11.60 1.17 -12.90
C SER A 49 -10.54 2.27 -12.92
N HIS A 50 -10.27 2.87 -11.75
CA HIS A 50 -9.30 3.95 -11.56
C HIS A 50 -8.83 3.97 -10.10
N GLU A 51 -7.55 4.24 -9.85
CA GLU A 51 -6.97 4.19 -8.51
C GLU A 51 -7.55 5.27 -7.57
N GLN A 52 -7.98 6.42 -8.11
CA GLN A 52 -8.71 7.41 -7.32
C GLN A 52 -9.97 6.81 -6.70
N GLY A 53 -10.70 5.99 -7.46
CA GLY A 53 -11.86 5.25 -6.95
C GLY A 53 -11.47 4.26 -5.84
N ALA A 54 -10.30 3.61 -5.95
CA ALA A 54 -9.79 2.73 -4.90
C ALA A 54 -9.49 3.49 -3.60
N ALA A 55 -8.84 4.65 -3.68
CA ALA A 55 -8.56 5.47 -2.51
C ALA A 55 -9.84 5.97 -1.85
N HIS A 56 -10.82 6.47 -2.63
CA HIS A 56 -12.12 6.89 -2.07
C HIS A 56 -12.93 5.72 -1.51
N ALA A 57 -12.85 4.53 -2.12
CA ALA A 57 -13.51 3.34 -1.58
C ALA A 57 -12.88 2.91 -0.24
N ALA A 58 -11.54 2.96 -0.12
CA ALA A 58 -10.85 2.69 1.13
C ALA A 58 -11.22 3.71 2.22
N ASP A 59 -11.31 5.00 1.87
CA ASP A 59 -11.78 6.07 2.76
C ASP A 59 -13.22 5.79 3.24
N GLY A 60 -14.14 5.52 2.32
CA GLY A 60 -15.54 5.20 2.65
C GLY A 60 -15.67 3.93 3.50
N TYR A 61 -14.87 2.90 3.20
CA TYR A 61 -14.82 1.67 3.99
C TYR A 61 -14.35 1.93 5.43
N ALA A 62 -13.31 2.74 5.61
CA ALA A 62 -12.83 3.08 6.94
C ALA A 62 -13.88 3.84 7.75
N ARG A 63 -14.57 4.80 7.14
CA ARG A 63 -15.66 5.55 7.78
C ARG A 63 -16.83 4.64 8.20
N ALA A 64 -17.22 3.72 7.31
CA ALA A 64 -18.38 2.86 7.54
C ALA A 64 -18.10 1.75 8.57
N THR A 65 -16.86 1.26 8.66
CA THR A 65 -16.53 0.07 9.46
C THR A 65 -15.72 0.38 10.72
N GLY A 66 -15.10 1.55 10.81
CA GLY A 66 -14.13 1.89 11.86
C GLY A 66 -12.78 1.17 11.71
N LYS A 67 -12.57 0.41 10.64
CA LYS A 67 -11.30 -0.26 10.33
C LYS A 67 -10.37 0.67 9.54
N VAL A 68 -9.10 0.27 9.39
CA VAL A 68 -8.19 0.97 8.48
C VAL A 68 -8.55 0.62 7.04
N GLY A 69 -8.78 1.62 6.20
CA GLY A 69 -8.96 1.43 4.77
C GLY A 69 -7.63 1.11 4.09
N VAL A 70 -7.63 0.18 3.14
CA VAL A 70 -6.42 -0.19 2.41
C VAL A 70 -6.64 -0.06 0.91
N CYS A 71 -5.78 0.70 0.23
CA CYS A 71 -5.77 0.78 -1.22
C CYS A 71 -4.40 0.42 -1.80
N LEU A 72 -4.42 -0.11 -3.02
CA LEU A 72 -3.25 -0.66 -3.71
C LEU A 72 -3.11 0.01 -5.08
N ALA A 73 -1.91 0.42 -5.45
CA ALA A 73 -1.62 0.95 -6.78
C ALA A 73 -0.21 0.61 -7.27
N THR A 74 -0.05 0.55 -8.57
CA THR A 74 1.27 0.44 -9.21
C THR A 74 2.04 1.75 -9.13
N SER A 75 3.28 1.76 -9.61
CA SER A 75 4.17 2.93 -9.66
C SER A 75 3.62 4.06 -10.56
N GLY A 76 4.25 5.22 -10.47
CA GLY A 76 4.03 6.35 -11.37
C GLY A 76 2.57 6.80 -11.42
N PRO A 77 1.92 6.71 -12.59
CA PRO A 77 0.55 7.20 -12.78
C PRO A 77 -0.46 6.49 -11.85
N GLY A 78 -0.27 5.21 -11.52
CA GLY A 78 -1.13 4.51 -10.59
C GLY A 78 -1.05 5.09 -9.18
N ALA A 79 0.16 5.33 -8.70
CA ALA A 79 0.39 5.92 -7.38
C ALA A 79 -0.13 7.37 -7.32
N THR A 80 0.12 8.20 -8.34
CA THR A 80 -0.37 9.59 -8.37
C THR A 80 -1.88 9.70 -8.43
N ASN A 81 -2.57 8.72 -9.02
CA ASN A 81 -4.04 8.68 -9.04
C ASN A 81 -4.66 8.47 -7.64
N LEU A 82 -3.90 8.03 -6.64
CA LEU A 82 -4.39 7.92 -5.25
C LEU A 82 -4.45 9.27 -4.52
N VAL A 83 -3.76 10.30 -5.00
CA VAL A 83 -3.49 11.56 -4.28
C VAL A 83 -4.77 12.23 -3.78
N THR A 84 -5.79 12.36 -4.61
CA THR A 84 -7.06 13.00 -4.22
C THR A 84 -7.73 12.27 -3.04
N GLY A 85 -7.80 10.93 -3.09
CA GLY A 85 -8.41 10.14 -2.01
C GLY A 85 -7.57 10.17 -0.72
N ILE A 86 -6.24 10.14 -0.84
CA ILE A 86 -5.33 10.31 0.30
C ILE A 86 -5.51 11.68 0.96
N ALA A 87 -5.59 12.75 0.16
CA ALA A 87 -5.82 14.10 0.66
C ALA A 87 -7.17 14.23 1.39
N THR A 88 -8.23 13.61 0.84
CA THR A 88 -9.55 13.55 1.49
C THR A 88 -9.48 12.86 2.84
N ALA A 89 -8.85 11.69 2.91
CA ALA A 89 -8.68 10.94 4.15
C ALA A 89 -7.84 11.73 5.18
N TYR A 90 -6.83 12.47 4.73
CA TYR A 90 -5.99 13.29 5.60
C TYR A 90 -6.78 14.44 6.23
N MET A 91 -7.53 15.19 5.43
CA MET A 91 -8.32 16.33 5.90
C MET A 91 -9.38 15.90 6.92
N ASP A 92 -10.02 14.76 6.69
CA ASP A 92 -11.10 14.23 7.54
C ASP A 92 -10.63 13.29 8.65
N SER A 93 -9.32 13.10 8.80
CA SER A 93 -8.75 12.23 9.85
C SER A 93 -9.18 10.77 9.74
N VAL A 94 -9.25 10.23 8.52
CA VAL A 94 -9.65 8.85 8.25
C VAL A 94 -8.41 7.95 8.21
N PRO A 95 -8.37 6.85 9.00
CA PRO A 95 -7.22 5.94 8.99
C PRO A 95 -7.17 5.14 7.69
N MET A 96 -6.08 5.30 6.94
CA MET A 96 -5.85 4.63 5.66
C MET A 96 -4.40 4.19 5.54
N VAL A 97 -4.15 3.05 4.92
CA VAL A 97 -2.83 2.63 4.45
C VAL A 97 -2.88 2.48 2.93
N ALA A 98 -2.17 3.35 2.23
CA ALA A 98 -1.98 3.27 0.80
C ALA A 98 -0.67 2.53 0.52
N ILE A 99 -0.76 1.39 -0.16
CA ILE A 99 0.40 0.58 -0.56
C ILE A 99 0.63 0.78 -2.05
N THR A 100 1.78 1.33 -2.40
CA THR A 100 2.23 1.47 -3.78
C THR A 100 3.45 0.59 -4.01
N CYS A 101 3.65 0.16 -5.25
CA CYS A 101 4.90 -0.48 -5.63
C CYS A 101 5.64 0.41 -6.62
N ASN A 102 6.93 0.57 -6.39
CA ASN A 102 7.82 1.35 -7.23
C ASN A 102 8.64 0.44 -8.17
N VAL A 103 9.43 1.05 -9.02
CA VAL A 103 10.42 0.35 -9.87
C VAL A 103 11.42 -0.43 -9.03
N ASN A 104 12.23 -1.28 -9.66
CA ASN A 104 13.33 -1.97 -8.98
C ASN A 104 14.33 -0.97 -8.40
N LEU A 105 14.91 -1.29 -7.26
CA LEU A 105 15.83 -0.42 -6.51
C LEU A 105 16.93 0.23 -7.37
N PRO A 106 17.61 -0.48 -8.31
CA PRO A 106 18.63 0.15 -9.17
C PRO A 106 18.12 1.24 -10.12
N LEU A 107 16.81 1.30 -10.35
CA LEU A 107 16.15 2.28 -11.22
C LEU A 107 15.55 3.46 -10.46
N LEU A 108 15.47 3.36 -9.14
CA LEU A 108 14.87 4.38 -8.28
C LEU A 108 15.66 5.70 -8.34
N GLY A 109 14.98 6.82 -8.58
CA GLY A 109 15.59 8.14 -8.71
C GLY A 109 16.29 8.41 -10.04
N LYS A 110 15.96 7.65 -11.09
CA LYS A 110 16.58 7.77 -12.42
C LYS A 110 15.59 8.15 -13.53
N ASP A 111 14.42 8.69 -13.15
CA ASP A 111 13.35 9.04 -14.09
C ASP A 111 13.00 7.88 -15.03
N SER A 112 12.98 6.66 -14.49
CA SER A 112 12.69 5.46 -15.24
C SER A 112 11.19 5.35 -15.59
N PHE A 113 10.84 4.43 -16.48
CA PHE A 113 9.45 4.25 -16.95
C PHE A 113 8.48 4.05 -15.76
N GLN A 114 7.46 4.91 -15.70
CA GLN A 114 6.44 4.92 -14.64
C GLN A 114 7.02 5.07 -13.22
N GLU A 115 8.14 5.76 -13.08
CA GLU A 115 8.65 6.18 -11.79
C GLU A 115 8.11 7.57 -11.42
N VAL A 116 7.80 7.74 -10.14
CA VAL A 116 7.45 9.03 -9.53
C VAL A 116 7.88 8.99 -8.07
N ASP A 117 8.38 10.09 -7.55
CA ASP A 117 8.59 10.27 -6.09
C ASP A 117 7.23 10.46 -5.39
N ILE A 118 6.51 9.37 -5.25
CA ILE A 118 5.18 9.40 -4.61
C ILE A 118 5.25 9.77 -3.13
N ALA A 119 6.36 9.47 -2.46
CA ALA A 119 6.57 9.87 -1.08
C ALA A 119 6.67 11.40 -0.98
N GLY A 120 7.43 12.05 -1.86
CA GLY A 120 7.51 13.50 -1.95
C GLY A 120 6.16 14.14 -2.29
N VAL A 121 5.44 13.59 -3.27
CA VAL A 121 4.11 14.08 -3.69
C VAL A 121 3.09 13.99 -2.56
N THR A 122 3.11 12.93 -1.77
CA THR A 122 2.10 12.69 -0.71
C THR A 122 2.52 13.18 0.67
N MET A 123 3.74 13.67 0.83
CA MET A 123 4.28 14.15 2.11
C MET A 123 3.33 15.14 2.83
N PRO A 124 2.77 16.18 2.18
CA PRO A 124 1.92 17.16 2.85
C PRO A 124 0.51 16.64 3.18
N ILE A 125 0.11 15.49 2.65
CA ILE A 125 -1.25 14.93 2.78
C ILE A 125 -1.28 13.55 3.45
N THR A 126 -0.20 13.17 4.13
CA THR A 126 -0.09 11.91 4.89
C THR A 126 0.46 12.17 6.28
N LYS A 127 0.17 11.30 7.21
CA LYS A 127 0.80 11.32 8.53
C LYS A 127 2.25 10.87 8.48
N HIS A 128 2.55 9.95 7.58
CA HIS A 128 3.91 9.44 7.36
C HIS A 128 3.99 8.70 6.02
N ASN A 129 5.19 8.70 5.44
CA ASN A 129 5.53 7.97 4.23
C ASN A 129 6.71 7.04 4.50
N PHE A 130 6.66 5.86 3.92
CA PHE A 130 7.75 4.90 3.92
C PHE A 130 8.13 4.54 2.50
N ILE A 131 9.42 4.36 2.25
CA ILE A 131 9.95 3.70 1.06
C ILE A 131 10.70 2.46 1.53
N VAL A 132 10.18 1.28 1.20
CA VAL A 132 10.79 -0.01 1.57
C VAL A 132 11.71 -0.46 0.44
N LYS A 133 13.00 -0.58 0.74
CA LYS A 133 14.07 -0.93 -0.19
C LYS A 133 14.71 -2.28 0.12
N GLU A 134 14.52 -2.79 1.32
CA GLU A 134 15.05 -4.07 1.81
C GLU A 134 13.89 -4.92 2.34
N ILE A 135 13.93 -6.23 2.08
CA ILE A 135 12.83 -7.13 2.46
C ILE A 135 12.71 -7.27 3.99
N GLU A 136 13.81 -7.14 4.71
CA GLU A 136 13.89 -7.20 6.17
C GLU A 136 13.04 -6.09 6.81
N ASP A 137 12.95 -4.94 6.17
CA ASP A 137 12.21 -3.77 6.64
C ASP A 137 10.70 -3.84 6.33
N LEU A 138 10.27 -4.77 5.46
CA LEU A 138 8.91 -4.78 4.92
C LEU A 138 7.85 -4.99 6.00
N ALA A 139 7.94 -6.08 6.76
CA ALA A 139 6.95 -6.39 7.79
C ALA A 139 6.95 -5.38 8.94
N PRO A 140 8.11 -4.99 9.52
CA PRO A 140 8.14 -3.94 10.53
C PRO A 140 7.52 -2.62 10.05
N THR A 141 7.77 -2.26 8.79
CA THR A 141 7.23 -1.02 8.19
C THR A 141 5.71 -1.09 8.04
N LEU A 142 5.17 -2.19 7.53
CA LEU A 142 3.72 -2.37 7.39
C LEU A 142 3.03 -2.33 8.76
N ARG A 143 3.52 -3.06 9.76
CA ARG A 143 2.99 -3.03 11.12
C ARG A 143 3.01 -1.60 11.70
N LYS A 144 4.11 -0.86 11.49
CA LYS A 144 4.26 0.54 11.91
C LYS A 144 3.28 1.47 11.18
N ALA A 145 3.08 1.28 9.87
CA ALA A 145 2.14 2.07 9.07
C ALA A 145 0.71 1.97 9.62
N PHE A 146 0.22 0.77 9.90
CA PHE A 146 -1.10 0.57 10.50
C PHE A 146 -1.21 1.17 11.90
N LYS A 147 -0.16 1.07 12.72
CA LYS A 147 -0.11 1.71 14.04
C LYS A 147 -0.21 3.23 13.92
N ILE A 148 0.57 3.84 13.02
CA ILE A 148 0.56 5.30 12.80
C ILE A 148 -0.80 5.76 12.27
N ALA A 149 -1.38 5.05 11.31
CA ALA A 149 -2.67 5.41 10.73
C ALA A 149 -3.78 5.55 11.78
N LYS A 150 -3.75 4.70 12.81
CA LYS A 150 -4.74 4.66 13.90
C LYS A 150 -4.41 5.55 15.09
N SER A 151 -3.14 5.91 15.31
CA SER A 151 -2.69 6.57 16.54
C SER A 151 -2.98 8.07 16.54
N GLY A 152 -3.22 8.66 17.73
CA GLY A 152 -3.48 10.09 17.87
C GLY A 152 -4.64 10.55 16.98
N ARG A 153 -4.46 11.66 16.24
CA ARG A 153 -5.37 12.01 15.14
C ARG A 153 -5.19 10.98 14.01
N PRO A 154 -6.20 10.17 13.68
CA PRO A 154 -6.08 9.20 12.60
C PRO A 154 -5.78 9.86 11.24
N GLY A 155 -5.28 9.10 10.31
CA GLY A 155 -5.01 9.63 8.97
C GLY A 155 -4.25 8.65 8.08
N PRO A 156 -4.03 9.00 6.81
CA PRO A 156 -3.38 8.13 5.84
C PRO A 156 -1.88 8.02 6.06
N VAL A 157 -1.36 6.83 5.75
CA VAL A 157 0.06 6.51 5.68
C VAL A 157 0.33 5.87 4.33
N LEU A 158 1.38 6.30 3.65
CA LEU A 158 1.85 5.68 2.41
C LEU A 158 2.98 4.69 2.72
N VAL A 159 2.94 3.54 2.08
CA VAL A 159 4.04 2.56 2.04
C VAL A 159 4.35 2.25 0.59
N ASP A 160 5.45 2.79 0.09
CA ASP A 160 5.95 2.54 -1.25
C ASP A 160 7.01 1.44 -1.21
N ILE A 161 6.85 0.38 -2.02
CA ILE A 161 7.67 -0.83 -1.96
C ILE A 161 8.34 -1.03 -3.31
N THR A 162 9.68 -1.14 -3.35
CA THR A 162 10.35 -1.43 -4.61
C THR A 162 10.00 -2.85 -5.10
N LYS A 163 9.92 -3.02 -6.41
CA LYS A 163 9.42 -4.27 -7.04
C LYS A 163 10.27 -5.49 -6.66
N ASP A 164 11.57 -5.33 -6.57
CA ASP A 164 12.50 -6.37 -6.15
C ASP A 164 12.23 -6.86 -4.72
N VAL A 165 11.91 -5.98 -3.79
CA VAL A 165 11.49 -6.35 -2.43
C VAL A 165 10.29 -7.30 -2.47
N THR A 166 9.32 -7.06 -3.35
CA THR A 166 8.13 -7.94 -3.46
C THR A 166 8.45 -9.34 -3.98
N ALA A 167 9.55 -9.49 -4.73
CA ALA A 167 9.99 -10.76 -5.32
C ALA A 167 11.00 -11.52 -4.44
N ASN A 168 11.79 -10.81 -3.65
CA ASN A 168 12.81 -11.38 -2.77
C ASN A 168 12.17 -12.30 -1.70
N LYS A 169 12.97 -13.20 -1.13
CA LYS A 169 12.52 -14.16 -0.12
C LYS A 169 13.32 -14.02 1.16
N ILE A 170 12.64 -14.19 2.29
CA ILE A 170 13.26 -14.19 3.62
C ILE A 170 12.57 -15.18 4.55
N ASP A 171 13.26 -15.62 5.61
CA ASP A 171 12.61 -16.31 6.72
C ASP A 171 11.73 -15.31 7.48
N PHE A 172 10.42 -15.55 7.44
CA PHE A 172 9.39 -14.71 8.05
C PHE A 172 8.89 -15.33 9.36
N GLU A 173 8.91 -14.54 10.44
CA GLU A 173 8.39 -14.84 11.78
C GLU A 173 7.19 -13.96 12.14
#